data_ec1f1fb85e721b183f5033f199fea928
#
_entry.id   ec1f1fb85e721b183f5033f199fea928
#
_cell.length_a   1.000
_cell.length_b   1.000
_cell.length_c   1.000
_cell.angle_alpha   90.00
_cell.angle_beta   90.00
_cell.angle_gamma   90.00
#
_symmetry.space_group_name_H-M   'P 1'
#
loop_
_entity.id
_entity.type
_entity.pdbx_description
1 polymer ?
#
loop_
_entity_poly.entity_id
_entity_poly.type
_entity_poly.pdbx_seq_one_letter_code
_entity_poly.pdbx_strand_id
1 'polypeptide(L)'
;MRKDNKQSTRNAQPQSISRRTMLRGVGASLALPWLESGSAIANTPIANAVTGGSDQPPVRMCCWYVPNGVHLQTWFPKHDGALVELPETLRPLSFARNYLNCFDGLNHNTANINSDPDGCGHGQGATSFLTGAQAFRSQDNVKAGMSVDQIYAQHVGRATRLPSLELGCESPRSGNAFGFSGTYKTHISWRTPTSPAPYEINPKLVFDRLFGNDSSDLYKTSVTESDFYRKSILDRVQEDARRLQMRVSHSDRRKLDQYLTSVREVEGRIQNANSSPLKSQNADFQRPLGIPEDFEEHLLLMCDLMVLAFQTDSTRASTFMLTKEATDRNYPWLGFTDGHHELSHHANDPVKNRKIREIDRYHISILAYMVEKMMSIEEANGSTLLDNSMILYGSGISDGDRHDHINLPVLLVGKGGGTMKAGQHQKFHRETPMSNLLLAMLQQAGVPIQSFGDSTEPLPGLLS
;
A
#
# COMPACT_ATOMS: atom_id res chain seq x y z
N MET A 1 71.69 -21.01 0.01
CA MET A 1 70.56 -20.75 -0.89
C MET A 1 69.27 -20.94 -0.10
N ARG A 2 68.68 -19.87 0.41
CA ARG A 2 67.38 -19.88 1.07
C ARG A 2 66.35 -19.50 0.02
N LYS A 3 65.31 -20.34 -0.20
CA LYS A 3 64.16 -20.05 -1.05
C LYS A 3 63.12 -19.34 -0.20
N ASP A 4 62.87 -18.07 -0.48
CA ASP A 4 61.79 -17.29 0.10
C ASP A 4 60.45 -17.76 -0.55
N ASN A 5 59.57 -18.29 0.29
CA ASN A 5 58.24 -18.71 -0.08
C ASN A 5 57.29 -17.52 0.19
N LYS A 6 57.05 -16.67 -0.82
CA LYS A 6 56.03 -15.61 -0.75
C LYS A 6 54.65 -16.25 -0.89
N GLN A 7 53.96 -16.42 0.23
CA GLN A 7 52.54 -16.67 0.25
C GLN A 7 51.79 -15.43 -0.25
N SER A 8 51.23 -15.52 -1.45
CA SER A 8 50.30 -14.58 -2.03
C SER A 8 48.95 -14.68 -1.29
N THR A 9 48.67 -13.77 -0.40
CA THR A 9 47.30 -13.55 0.13
C THR A 9 46.43 -13.04 -1.01
N ARG A 10 45.70 -13.92 -1.66
CA ARG A 10 44.60 -13.53 -2.57
C ARG A 10 43.51 -12.85 -1.74
N ASN A 11 43.45 -11.53 -1.80
CA ASN A 11 42.27 -10.78 -1.44
C ASN A 11 41.11 -11.26 -2.35
N ALA A 12 40.21 -12.05 -1.81
CA ALA A 12 38.99 -12.42 -2.49
C ALA A 12 38.15 -11.14 -2.66
N GLN A 13 38.11 -10.61 -3.87
CA GLN A 13 37.14 -9.54 -4.18
C GLN A 13 35.70 -10.06 -3.93
N PRO A 14 34.83 -9.27 -3.32
CA PRO A 14 33.44 -9.67 -3.12
C PRO A 14 32.82 -9.95 -4.49
N GLN A 15 32.31 -11.17 -4.67
CA GLN A 15 31.61 -11.55 -5.89
C GLN A 15 30.30 -10.78 -5.94
N SER A 16 30.07 -10.07 -7.04
CA SER A 16 28.85 -9.32 -7.29
C SER A 16 27.61 -10.24 -7.30
N ILE A 17 26.57 -9.80 -6.61
CA ILE A 17 25.28 -10.51 -6.50
C ILE A 17 24.30 -9.86 -7.48
N SER A 18 23.61 -10.66 -8.30
CA SER A 18 22.59 -10.14 -9.20
C SER A 18 21.39 -9.55 -8.42
N ARG A 19 20.85 -8.41 -8.86
CA ARG A 19 19.64 -7.79 -8.28
C ARG A 19 18.41 -8.70 -8.26
N ARG A 20 18.39 -9.77 -9.06
CA ARG A 20 17.33 -10.79 -9.12
C ARG A 20 17.71 -12.07 -8.38
N THR A 21 18.70 -12.00 -7.49
CA THR A 21 19.08 -13.17 -6.69
C THR A 21 17.93 -13.51 -5.74
N MET A 22 17.53 -14.75 -5.76
CA MET A 22 16.52 -15.30 -4.86
C MET A 22 17.16 -16.39 -4.02
N LEU A 23 16.84 -16.43 -2.74
CA LEU A 23 17.12 -17.61 -1.92
C LEU A 23 16.19 -18.74 -2.37
N ARG A 24 16.74 -19.92 -2.62
CA ARG A 24 15.99 -21.06 -3.15
C ARG A 24 16.01 -22.22 -2.18
N GLY A 25 14.89 -22.88 -2.02
CA GLY A 25 14.72 -24.10 -1.27
C GLY A 25 13.75 -25.05 -1.97
N VAL A 26 13.55 -26.23 -1.42
CA VAL A 26 12.61 -27.20 -1.98
C VAL A 26 11.19 -26.63 -1.88
N GLY A 27 10.62 -26.25 -3.02
CA GLY A 27 9.26 -25.69 -3.12
C GLY A 27 9.09 -24.27 -2.55
N ALA A 28 10.20 -23.51 -2.32
CA ALA A 28 10.13 -22.14 -1.85
C ALA A 28 11.19 -21.27 -2.53
N SER A 29 10.85 -20.00 -2.78
CA SER A 29 11.80 -18.98 -3.22
C SER A 29 11.52 -17.68 -2.49
N LEU A 30 12.59 -17.05 -1.97
CA LEU A 30 12.52 -15.81 -1.21
C LEU A 30 13.29 -14.72 -1.98
N ALA A 31 12.58 -13.67 -2.44
CA ALA A 31 13.21 -12.52 -3.04
C ALA A 31 14.04 -11.78 -2.00
N LEU A 32 15.18 -11.23 -2.40
CA LEU A 32 16.08 -10.51 -1.50
C LEU A 32 15.75 -9.03 -1.46
N PRO A 33 15.99 -8.37 -0.31
CA PRO A 33 15.94 -6.91 -0.22
C PRO A 33 17.04 -6.29 -1.08
N TRP A 34 16.94 -4.98 -1.30
CA TRP A 34 17.94 -4.23 -2.06
C TRP A 34 19.28 -4.18 -1.30
N LEU A 35 20.30 -4.90 -1.80
CA LEU A 35 21.64 -4.99 -1.20
C LEU A 35 22.67 -4.17 -1.98
N GLU A 36 23.64 -3.55 -1.25
CA GLU A 36 24.74 -2.79 -1.85
C GLU A 36 25.62 -3.65 -2.74
N SER A 37 25.91 -4.89 -2.32
CA SER A 37 26.67 -5.87 -3.09
C SER A 37 26.02 -6.25 -4.43
N GLY A 38 24.75 -5.94 -4.63
CA GLY A 38 24.02 -6.12 -5.88
C GLY A 38 24.23 -5.00 -6.90
N SER A 39 24.73 -3.85 -6.50
CA SER A 39 24.90 -2.67 -7.36
C SER A 39 26.14 -2.74 -8.29
N ALA A 40 27.09 -3.59 -8.02
CA ALA A 40 28.40 -3.64 -8.72
C ALA A 40 28.38 -4.21 -10.16
N ILE A 41 27.24 -4.64 -10.73
CA ILE A 41 27.19 -5.32 -12.04
C ILE A 41 26.44 -4.52 -13.13
N ALA A 42 26.14 -3.26 -12.95
CA ALA A 42 25.38 -2.49 -13.94
C ALA A 42 26.20 -1.91 -15.10
N ASN A 43 27.46 -2.29 -15.29
CA ASN A 43 28.33 -1.74 -16.36
C ASN A 43 28.32 -2.56 -17.66
N THR A 44 27.26 -3.28 -18.00
CA THR A 44 27.11 -3.88 -19.34
C THR A 44 26.17 -2.99 -20.19
N PRO A 45 26.59 -2.52 -21.38
CA PRO A 45 25.86 -1.53 -22.18
C PRO A 45 24.45 -1.93 -22.65
N ILE A 46 24.07 -3.20 -22.56
CA ILE A 46 22.79 -3.71 -23.08
C ILE A 46 21.65 -3.64 -22.02
N ALA A 47 21.98 -3.49 -20.73
CA ALA A 47 20.98 -3.41 -19.65
C ALA A 47 20.42 -1.97 -19.46
N ASN A 48 21.09 -0.95 -19.97
CA ASN A 48 20.77 0.46 -19.74
C ASN A 48 19.63 1.01 -20.60
N ALA A 49 19.11 0.26 -21.55
CA ALA A 49 18.09 0.75 -22.48
C ALA A 49 16.64 0.54 -21.99
N VAL A 50 16.40 -0.25 -20.92
CA VAL A 50 15.05 -0.58 -20.45
C VAL A 50 14.84 -0.28 -18.95
N THR A 51 15.93 -0.16 -18.19
CA THR A 51 15.90 0.28 -16.78
C THR A 51 16.96 1.36 -16.66
N GLY A 52 16.59 2.63 -16.58
CA GLY A 52 17.55 3.71 -16.36
C GLY A 52 18.52 3.28 -15.27
N GLY A 53 19.79 3.03 -15.66
CA GLY A 53 20.84 2.47 -14.80
C GLY A 53 21.30 3.48 -13.75
N SER A 54 20.42 3.88 -12.84
CA SER A 54 20.75 4.65 -11.65
C SER A 54 20.98 3.68 -10.50
N ASP A 55 22.01 3.90 -9.70
CA ASP A 55 22.22 3.24 -8.40
C ASP A 55 21.14 3.60 -7.37
N GLN A 56 20.11 4.33 -7.81
CA GLN A 56 19.01 4.78 -6.97
C GLN A 56 17.95 3.69 -6.81
N PRO A 57 17.41 3.51 -5.59
CA PRO A 57 16.28 2.64 -5.34
C PRO A 57 15.06 3.05 -6.18
N PRO A 58 14.21 2.09 -6.59
CA PRO A 58 13.00 2.41 -7.34
C PRO A 58 12.00 3.17 -6.47
N VAL A 59 11.23 4.05 -7.09
CA VAL A 59 10.08 4.66 -6.42
C VAL A 59 8.97 3.62 -6.24
N ARG A 60 8.25 3.65 -5.12
CA ARG A 60 7.08 2.83 -4.85
C ARG A 60 5.86 3.74 -4.70
N MET A 61 4.74 3.31 -5.24
CA MET A 61 3.46 3.99 -5.12
C MET A 61 2.49 3.11 -4.35
N CYS A 62 1.94 3.63 -3.25
CA CYS A 62 0.91 2.98 -2.46
C CYS A 62 -0.29 3.91 -2.31
N CYS A 63 -1.50 3.40 -2.55
CA CYS A 63 -2.73 4.18 -2.39
C CYS A 63 -3.62 3.53 -1.33
N TRP A 64 -3.89 4.25 -0.25
CA TRP A 64 -4.75 3.84 0.87
C TRP A 64 -6.09 4.53 0.81
N TYR A 65 -7.12 3.74 1.00
CA TYR A 65 -8.49 4.22 1.04
C TYR A 65 -9.12 3.95 2.40
N VAL A 66 -9.75 4.99 2.96
CA VAL A 66 -10.61 4.91 4.14
C VAL A 66 -12.04 5.30 3.76
N PRO A 67 -13.05 4.59 4.29
CA PRO A 67 -14.45 4.78 3.90
C PRO A 67 -15.12 5.90 4.69
N ASN A 68 -16.30 6.27 4.24
CA ASN A 68 -17.29 7.09 4.97
C ASN A 68 -16.87 8.53 5.27
N GLY A 69 -15.81 9.05 4.64
CA GLY A 69 -15.29 10.38 4.94
C GLY A 69 -14.59 10.48 6.30
N VAL A 70 -14.39 11.69 6.79
CA VAL A 70 -13.72 11.97 8.07
C VAL A 70 -14.35 13.16 8.79
N HIS A 71 -14.00 13.35 10.06
CA HIS A 71 -14.36 14.55 10.82
C HIS A 71 -13.44 15.72 10.42
N LEU A 72 -13.88 16.53 9.45
CA LEU A 72 -13.07 17.57 8.80
C LEU A 72 -12.49 18.62 9.75
N GLN A 73 -13.23 18.98 10.84
CA GLN A 73 -12.80 20.00 11.79
C GLN A 73 -11.52 19.65 12.56
N THR A 74 -11.14 18.36 12.60
CA THR A 74 -9.93 17.89 13.26
C THR A 74 -8.90 17.31 12.29
N TRP A 75 -9.14 17.45 10.97
CA TRP A 75 -8.32 16.85 9.91
C TRP A 75 -7.27 17.82 9.36
N PHE A 76 -7.65 19.04 8.99
CA PHE A 76 -6.76 19.96 8.30
C PHE A 76 -5.89 20.79 9.28
N PRO A 77 -4.58 20.98 8.97
CA PRO A 77 -3.75 21.93 9.67
C PRO A 77 -4.30 23.35 9.56
N LYS A 78 -4.08 24.18 10.59
CA LYS A 78 -4.63 25.56 10.64
C LYS A 78 -3.94 26.53 9.69
N HIS A 79 -2.63 26.33 9.46
CA HIS A 79 -1.78 27.25 8.71
C HIS A 79 -1.26 26.60 7.44
N ASP A 80 -1.20 27.36 6.36
CA ASP A 80 -0.57 26.98 5.11
C ASP A 80 0.96 27.01 5.25
N GLY A 81 1.67 26.19 4.44
CA GLY A 81 3.13 26.11 4.44
C GLY A 81 3.68 24.96 5.29
N ALA A 82 4.82 25.19 5.97
CA ALA A 82 5.49 24.13 6.73
C ALA A 82 4.63 23.55 7.86
N LEU A 83 4.57 22.22 7.95
CA LEU A 83 3.85 21.50 9.00
C LEU A 83 4.61 21.61 10.33
N VAL A 84 4.19 22.53 11.21
CA VAL A 84 4.75 22.71 12.56
C VAL A 84 4.00 21.80 13.55
N GLU A 85 2.68 21.86 13.54
CA GLU A 85 1.80 21.04 14.37
C GLU A 85 0.80 20.29 13.49
N LEU A 86 0.51 19.05 13.87
CA LEU A 86 -0.52 18.25 13.23
C LEU A 86 -1.85 18.41 13.98
N PRO A 87 -2.98 18.45 13.25
CA PRO A 87 -4.31 18.45 13.85
C PRO A 87 -4.54 17.14 14.62
N GLU A 88 -5.58 17.15 15.46
CA GLU A 88 -5.85 16.05 16.41
C GLU A 88 -5.85 14.68 15.75
N THR A 89 -6.54 14.53 14.63
CA THR A 89 -6.65 13.27 13.91
C THR A 89 -5.30 12.77 13.39
N LEU A 90 -4.42 13.68 12.95
CA LEU A 90 -3.13 13.31 12.34
C LEU A 90 -1.97 13.17 13.36
N ARG A 91 -2.21 13.40 14.66
CA ARG A 91 -1.17 13.32 15.71
C ARG A 91 -0.38 12.00 15.73
N PRO A 92 -0.95 10.82 15.44
CA PRO A 92 -0.15 9.60 15.39
C PRO A 92 1.02 9.65 14.40
N LEU A 93 0.96 10.53 13.38
CA LEU A 93 2.03 10.74 12.39
C LEU A 93 3.03 11.84 12.76
N SER A 94 3.01 12.38 14.00
CA SER A 94 3.85 13.53 14.39
C SER A 94 5.36 13.26 14.23
N PHE A 95 5.81 12.01 14.42
CA PHE A 95 7.20 11.60 14.23
C PHE A 95 7.67 11.69 12.77
N ALA A 96 6.71 11.55 11.83
CA ALA A 96 6.95 11.56 10.39
C ALA A 96 6.50 12.87 9.69
N ARG A 97 6.22 13.94 10.42
CA ARG A 97 5.66 15.19 9.84
C ARG A 97 6.47 15.75 8.66
N ASN A 98 7.78 15.56 8.65
CA ASN A 98 8.66 16.00 7.56
C ASN A 98 8.55 15.16 6.28
N TYR A 99 7.76 14.10 6.33
CA TYR A 99 7.40 13.24 5.20
C TYR A 99 5.96 13.45 4.72
N LEU A 100 5.18 14.31 5.42
CA LEU A 100 3.76 14.49 5.13
C LEU A 100 3.54 15.70 4.24
N ASN A 101 2.63 15.57 3.28
CA ASN A 101 1.93 16.66 2.65
C ASN A 101 0.43 16.52 2.91
N CYS A 102 -0.19 17.60 3.41
CA CYS A 102 -1.63 17.71 3.60
C CYS A 102 -2.18 18.67 2.54
N PHE A 103 -3.30 18.31 1.92
CA PHE A 103 -3.89 19.10 0.85
C PHE A 103 -5.30 19.54 1.23
N ASP A 104 -5.55 20.87 1.19
CA ASP A 104 -6.85 21.50 1.42
C ASP A 104 -7.36 22.05 0.07
N GLY A 105 -8.61 21.78 -0.28
CA GLY A 105 -9.25 22.27 -1.51
C GLY A 105 -9.25 21.30 -2.69
N LEU A 106 -8.81 20.05 -2.54
CA LEU A 106 -8.89 19.05 -3.62
C LEU A 106 -10.27 18.41 -3.71
N ASN A 107 -10.80 18.25 -4.92
CA ASN A 107 -12.14 17.77 -5.18
C ASN A 107 -12.21 16.62 -6.17
N HIS A 108 -13.25 15.79 -6.06
CA HIS A 108 -13.70 14.94 -7.17
C HIS A 108 -14.80 15.65 -7.95
N ASN A 109 -14.42 16.52 -8.90
CA ASN A 109 -15.39 17.29 -9.67
C ASN A 109 -16.30 16.39 -10.50
N THR A 110 -15.81 15.26 -10.99
CA THR A 110 -16.58 14.25 -11.73
C THR A 110 -17.62 13.53 -10.84
N ALA A 111 -17.38 13.39 -9.53
CA ALA A 111 -18.33 12.80 -8.59
C ALA A 111 -19.40 13.78 -8.12
N ASN A 112 -19.11 15.09 -8.18
CA ASN A 112 -20.01 16.16 -7.75
C ASN A 112 -21.07 16.56 -8.78
N ILE A 113 -21.34 15.75 -9.78
CA ILE A 113 -22.34 16.12 -10.78
C ILE A 113 -23.70 16.25 -10.08
N ASN A 114 -24.10 17.49 -9.84
CA ASN A 114 -25.38 17.91 -9.25
C ASN A 114 -26.62 17.42 -10.02
N SER A 115 -26.46 16.64 -11.06
CA SER A 115 -27.52 16.15 -11.93
C SER A 115 -28.15 14.83 -11.48
N ASP A 116 -27.61 14.16 -10.47
CA ASP A 116 -28.14 12.90 -9.95
C ASP A 116 -28.33 12.99 -8.43
N PRO A 117 -29.41 13.63 -7.93
CA PRO A 117 -29.74 13.72 -6.51
C PRO A 117 -29.96 12.36 -5.85
N ASP A 118 -30.24 11.33 -6.65
CA ASP A 118 -30.37 9.93 -6.21
C ASP A 118 -29.04 9.17 -6.37
N GLY A 119 -27.93 9.87 -6.66
CA GLY A 119 -26.62 9.28 -6.88
C GLY A 119 -26.09 8.56 -5.64
N CYS A 120 -25.39 7.44 -5.85
CA CYS A 120 -24.70 6.72 -4.78
C CYS A 120 -23.40 7.45 -4.41
N GLY A 121 -23.46 8.46 -3.51
CA GLY A 121 -22.28 9.24 -3.08
C GLY A 121 -21.09 8.35 -2.68
N HIS A 122 -21.34 7.28 -1.92
CA HIS A 122 -20.32 6.32 -1.55
C HIS A 122 -19.67 5.62 -2.77
N GLY A 123 -20.49 5.16 -3.75
CA GLY A 123 -19.96 4.52 -4.96
C GLY A 123 -19.21 5.50 -5.85
N GLN A 124 -19.69 6.73 -5.97
CA GLN A 124 -19.04 7.80 -6.72
C GLN A 124 -17.67 8.13 -6.08
N GLY A 125 -17.63 8.36 -4.77
CA GLY A 125 -16.40 8.68 -4.05
C GLY A 125 -15.31 7.62 -4.18
N ALA A 126 -15.63 6.36 -3.88
CA ALA A 126 -14.65 5.27 -3.96
C ALA A 126 -14.15 5.06 -5.40
N THR A 127 -15.05 5.14 -6.40
CA THR A 127 -14.66 5.00 -7.81
C THR A 127 -13.76 6.14 -8.28
N SER A 128 -14.10 7.40 -7.96
CA SER A 128 -13.36 8.56 -8.43
C SER A 128 -12.00 8.71 -7.75
N PHE A 129 -11.81 8.14 -6.56
CA PHE A 129 -10.64 8.35 -5.71
C PHE A 129 -9.31 8.10 -6.43
N LEU A 130 -9.18 6.99 -7.17
CA LEU A 130 -7.97 6.69 -7.91
C LEU A 130 -8.13 6.77 -9.42
N THR A 131 -9.34 7.07 -9.94
CA THR A 131 -9.59 7.10 -11.38
C THR A 131 -9.78 8.53 -11.92
N GLY A 132 -10.19 9.48 -11.07
CA GLY A 132 -10.61 10.80 -11.51
C GLY A 132 -11.81 10.78 -12.47
N ALA A 133 -12.60 9.70 -12.45
CA ALA A 133 -13.71 9.47 -13.36
C ALA A 133 -15.00 9.17 -12.62
N GLN A 134 -16.13 9.55 -13.20
CA GLN A 134 -17.45 9.26 -12.66
C GLN A 134 -17.80 7.77 -12.85
N ALA A 135 -18.39 7.16 -11.80
CA ALA A 135 -19.00 5.84 -11.93
C ALA A 135 -20.21 5.88 -12.91
N PHE A 136 -20.24 4.95 -13.87
CA PHE A 136 -21.35 4.85 -14.78
C PHE A 136 -22.57 4.23 -14.08
N ARG A 137 -23.74 4.89 -14.14
CA ARG A 137 -24.96 4.39 -13.49
C ARG A 137 -25.49 3.16 -14.19
N SER A 138 -25.10 2.00 -13.70
CA SER A 138 -25.57 0.68 -14.15
C SER A 138 -25.29 -0.34 -13.05
N GLN A 139 -26.17 -1.32 -12.93
CA GLN A 139 -26.00 -2.44 -11.99
C GLN A 139 -25.15 -3.57 -12.60
N ASP A 140 -25.20 -3.73 -13.91
CA ASP A 140 -24.60 -4.86 -14.62
C ASP A 140 -23.35 -4.45 -15.42
N ASN A 141 -23.32 -3.24 -15.98
CA ASN A 141 -22.24 -2.75 -16.84
C ASN A 141 -21.40 -1.72 -16.07
N VAL A 142 -20.44 -2.19 -15.31
CA VAL A 142 -19.54 -1.29 -14.59
C VAL A 142 -18.60 -0.56 -15.54
N LYS A 143 -18.45 0.75 -15.32
CA LYS A 143 -17.51 1.59 -16.07
C LYS A 143 -17.02 2.74 -15.18
N ALA A 144 -15.69 2.89 -15.13
CA ALA A 144 -14.96 3.97 -14.45
C ALA A 144 -13.78 4.41 -15.34
N GLY A 145 -12.78 5.05 -14.80
CA GLY A 145 -11.48 5.26 -15.44
C GLY A 145 -10.50 4.13 -15.08
N MET A 146 -9.37 4.08 -15.78
CA MET A 146 -8.21 3.32 -15.29
C MET A 146 -7.61 4.06 -14.10
N SER A 147 -7.28 3.35 -13.02
CA SER A 147 -6.75 3.97 -11.81
C SER A 147 -5.26 4.29 -11.90
N VAL A 148 -4.82 5.28 -11.11
CA VAL A 148 -3.44 5.78 -11.07
C VAL A 148 -2.43 4.68 -10.78
N ASP A 149 -2.74 3.79 -9.82
CA ASP A 149 -1.91 2.65 -9.45
C ASP A 149 -1.73 1.67 -10.62
N GLN A 150 -2.78 1.44 -11.42
CA GLN A 150 -2.72 0.53 -12.56
C GLN A 150 -1.99 1.15 -13.77
N ILE A 151 -2.07 2.46 -13.96
CA ILE A 151 -1.22 3.15 -14.96
C ILE A 151 0.24 3.06 -14.54
N TYR A 152 0.55 3.31 -13.27
CA TYR A 152 1.90 3.14 -12.76
C TYR A 152 2.38 1.69 -12.86
N ALA A 153 1.55 0.71 -12.49
CA ALA A 153 1.85 -0.72 -12.61
C ALA A 153 2.16 -1.14 -14.05
N GLN A 154 1.45 -0.61 -15.05
CA GLN A 154 1.76 -0.87 -16.46
C GLN A 154 3.13 -0.30 -16.87
N HIS A 155 3.52 0.84 -16.30
CA HIS A 155 4.82 1.46 -16.59
C HIS A 155 5.99 0.66 -15.98
N VAL A 156 5.86 0.22 -14.71
CA VAL A 156 6.96 -0.42 -13.96
C VAL A 156 6.83 -1.93 -13.81
N GLY A 157 5.67 -2.51 -14.04
CA GLY A 157 5.35 -3.88 -13.66
C GLY A 157 6.15 -4.97 -14.38
N ARG A 158 6.84 -4.66 -15.48
CA ARG A 158 7.76 -5.58 -16.13
C ARG A 158 9.09 -5.76 -15.39
N ALA A 159 9.39 -4.84 -14.46
CA ALA A 159 10.61 -4.90 -13.65
C ALA A 159 10.44 -5.73 -12.38
N THR A 160 9.21 -6.05 -11.99
CA THR A 160 8.86 -6.72 -10.73
C THR A 160 8.16 -8.06 -10.98
N ARG A 161 8.12 -8.92 -9.94
CA ARG A 161 7.41 -10.20 -9.98
C ARG A 161 5.90 -10.02 -10.12
N LEU A 162 5.34 -9.07 -9.37
CA LEU A 162 3.94 -8.71 -9.41
C LEU A 162 3.82 -7.30 -10.00
N PRO A 163 3.06 -7.08 -11.08
CA PRO A 163 2.84 -5.74 -11.61
C PRO A 163 2.26 -4.79 -10.58
N SER A 164 1.31 -5.29 -9.76
CA SER A 164 0.67 -4.57 -8.68
C SER A 164 0.20 -5.54 -7.59
N LEU A 165 -0.11 -5.00 -6.39
CA LEU A 165 -0.62 -5.74 -5.24
C LEU A 165 -1.79 -4.99 -4.62
N GLU A 166 -3.00 -5.50 -4.86
CA GLU A 166 -4.24 -4.94 -4.36
C GLU A 166 -4.65 -5.70 -3.08
N LEU A 167 -4.78 -4.96 -1.98
CA LEU A 167 -5.04 -5.48 -0.64
C LEU A 167 -6.26 -4.83 0.01
N GLY A 168 -6.88 -5.55 0.94
CA GLY A 168 -7.94 -5.03 1.80
C GLY A 168 -8.15 -5.89 3.03
N CYS A 169 -9.02 -5.46 3.96
CA CYS A 169 -9.33 -6.22 5.19
C CYS A 169 -10.81 -6.49 5.37
N GLU A 170 -11.63 -6.22 4.36
CA GLU A 170 -13.04 -6.55 4.37
C GLU A 170 -13.44 -7.21 3.04
N SER A 171 -14.41 -8.13 3.09
CA SER A 171 -14.89 -8.84 1.89
C SER A 171 -15.40 -7.86 0.82
N PRO A 172 -15.05 -8.04 -0.48
CA PRO A 172 -15.49 -7.18 -1.58
C PRO A 172 -16.95 -7.41 -1.98
N ARG A 173 -17.80 -7.80 -1.04
CA ARG A 173 -19.24 -8.00 -1.28
C ARG A 173 -20.02 -6.77 -0.86
N SER A 174 -20.76 -6.19 -1.77
CA SER A 174 -21.70 -5.11 -1.52
C SER A 174 -22.91 -5.23 -2.45
N GLY A 175 -24.08 -4.85 -1.93
CA GLY A 175 -25.31 -4.80 -2.72
C GLY A 175 -25.31 -3.61 -3.68
N ASN A 176 -26.08 -3.74 -4.77
CA ASN A 176 -26.40 -2.62 -5.66
C ASN A 176 -27.24 -1.59 -4.92
N ALA A 177 -27.04 -0.32 -5.23
CA ALA A 177 -27.78 0.78 -4.62
C ALA A 177 -27.98 1.93 -5.62
N PHE A 178 -29.14 2.57 -5.60
CA PHE A 178 -29.46 3.76 -6.41
C PHE A 178 -29.17 3.59 -7.91
N GLY A 179 -29.31 2.37 -8.44
CA GLY A 179 -29.02 2.06 -9.83
C GLY A 179 -27.55 1.81 -10.16
N PHE A 180 -26.66 1.81 -9.16
CA PHE A 180 -25.23 1.53 -9.29
C PHE A 180 -24.89 0.12 -8.81
N SER A 181 -23.88 -0.49 -9.42
CA SER A 181 -23.30 -1.75 -8.97
C SER A 181 -22.62 -1.59 -7.61
N GLY A 182 -22.76 -2.60 -6.73
CA GLY A 182 -22.00 -2.69 -5.48
C GLY A 182 -20.48 -2.71 -5.68
N THR A 183 -20.00 -3.05 -6.86
CA THR A 183 -18.58 -3.02 -7.26
C THR A 183 -17.94 -1.66 -7.04
N TYR A 184 -18.67 -0.58 -7.27
CA TYR A 184 -18.18 0.79 -7.09
C TYR A 184 -17.86 1.16 -5.62
N LYS A 185 -18.47 0.46 -4.66
CA LYS A 185 -18.19 0.63 -3.22
C LYS A 185 -17.06 -0.25 -2.71
N THR A 186 -16.64 -1.23 -3.51
CA THR A 186 -15.70 -2.27 -3.08
C THR A 186 -14.36 -2.26 -3.83
N HIS A 187 -14.20 -1.43 -4.88
CA HIS A 187 -13.00 -1.40 -5.69
C HIS A 187 -12.57 0.04 -5.97
N ILE A 188 -11.35 0.36 -5.56
CA ILE A 188 -10.67 1.64 -5.87
C ILE A 188 -9.69 1.50 -7.04
N SER A 189 -9.18 0.28 -7.28
CA SER A 189 -8.21 -0.04 -8.33
C SER A 189 -8.93 -0.60 -9.56
N TRP A 190 -8.59 -0.10 -10.76
CA TRP A 190 -9.23 -0.46 -12.04
C TRP A 190 -8.18 -0.66 -13.12
N ARG A 191 -8.04 -1.91 -13.60
CA ARG A 191 -7.07 -2.29 -14.65
C ARG A 191 -7.39 -1.70 -16.01
N THR A 192 -8.67 -1.58 -16.28
CA THR A 192 -9.22 -0.92 -17.46
C THR A 192 -10.47 -0.15 -17.05
N PRO A 193 -11.03 0.72 -17.88
CA PRO A 193 -12.27 1.43 -17.54
C PRO A 193 -13.46 0.55 -17.17
N THR A 194 -13.44 -0.74 -17.52
CA THR A 194 -14.54 -1.69 -17.27
C THR A 194 -14.13 -2.91 -16.44
N SER A 195 -12.88 -2.98 -15.98
CA SER A 195 -12.35 -4.12 -15.24
C SER A 195 -11.74 -3.67 -13.91
N PRO A 196 -12.46 -3.80 -12.80
CA PRO A 196 -11.88 -3.56 -11.48
C PRO A 196 -10.77 -4.59 -11.20
N ALA A 197 -9.76 -4.19 -10.45
CA ALA A 197 -8.73 -5.08 -9.94
C ALA A 197 -9.21 -5.69 -8.61
N PRO A 198 -9.40 -7.01 -8.52
CA PRO A 198 -9.79 -7.63 -7.27
C PRO A 198 -8.66 -7.52 -6.24
N TYR A 199 -9.01 -7.23 -4.99
CA TYR A 199 -8.06 -7.21 -3.90
C TYR A 199 -8.12 -8.47 -3.03
N GLU A 200 -6.99 -8.83 -2.45
CA GLU A 200 -6.86 -9.97 -1.54
C GLU A 200 -7.03 -9.51 -0.09
N ILE A 201 -7.82 -10.26 0.68
CA ILE A 201 -8.05 -10.02 2.12
C ILE A 201 -7.38 -11.06 3.02
N ASN A 202 -6.88 -12.13 2.45
CA ASN A 202 -6.27 -13.21 3.22
C ASN A 202 -4.74 -13.06 3.28
N PRO A 203 -4.16 -12.72 4.45
CA PRO A 203 -2.73 -12.56 4.61
C PRO A 203 -1.92 -13.77 4.17
N LYS A 204 -2.45 -14.99 4.39
CA LYS A 204 -1.79 -16.22 3.95
C LYS A 204 -1.66 -16.29 2.43
N LEU A 205 -2.73 -15.97 1.70
CA LEU A 205 -2.70 -15.98 0.23
C LEU A 205 -1.77 -14.87 -0.31
N VAL A 206 -1.73 -13.71 0.34
CA VAL A 206 -0.76 -12.65 0.01
C VAL A 206 0.67 -13.15 0.23
N PHE A 207 0.96 -13.77 1.37
CA PHE A 207 2.27 -14.32 1.69
C PHE A 207 2.70 -15.40 0.68
N ASP A 208 1.80 -16.33 0.36
CA ASP A 208 2.04 -17.38 -0.62
C ASP A 208 2.30 -16.79 -2.03
N ARG A 209 1.58 -15.73 -2.40
CA ARG A 209 1.80 -15.01 -3.67
C ARG A 209 3.15 -14.29 -3.71
N LEU A 210 3.62 -13.76 -2.58
CA LEU A 210 4.93 -13.07 -2.49
C LEU A 210 6.11 -14.05 -2.46
N PHE A 211 5.98 -15.21 -1.78
CA PHE A 211 7.09 -16.08 -1.43
C PHE A 211 6.94 -17.53 -1.91
N GLY A 212 5.76 -17.92 -2.38
CA GLY A 212 5.53 -19.25 -2.96
C GLY A 212 6.18 -19.39 -4.34
N ASN A 213 6.45 -20.63 -4.77
CA ASN A 213 6.88 -20.91 -6.12
C ASN A 213 5.69 -20.84 -7.10
N ASP A 214 5.93 -20.33 -8.32
CA ASP A 214 4.96 -20.29 -9.43
C ASP A 214 4.65 -21.68 -10.03
N SER A 215 4.93 -22.77 -9.33
CA SER A 215 4.57 -24.09 -9.83
C SER A 215 3.04 -24.24 -9.83
N SER A 216 2.48 -24.36 -11.01
CA SER A 216 1.06 -24.63 -11.33
C SER A 216 0.48 -25.88 -10.65
N ASP A 217 1.23 -26.52 -9.74
CA ASP A 217 0.87 -27.71 -9.00
C ASP A 217 0.08 -27.42 -7.70
N LEU A 218 -0.01 -26.15 -7.26
CA LEU A 218 -0.74 -25.79 -6.04
C LEU A 218 -2.27 -26.04 -6.12
N TYR A 219 -2.82 -26.28 -7.32
CA TYR A 219 -4.24 -26.62 -7.49
C TYR A 219 -4.54 -28.12 -7.49
N LYS A 220 -3.52 -29.01 -7.34
CA LYS A 220 -3.70 -30.44 -7.58
C LYS A 220 -3.66 -31.39 -6.38
N THR A 221 -3.41 -30.96 -5.14
CA THR A 221 -3.26 -31.98 -4.07
C THR A 221 -3.82 -31.53 -2.71
N SER A 222 -4.97 -32.03 -2.37
CA SER A 222 -5.70 -31.79 -1.12
C SER A 222 -5.16 -32.54 0.13
N VAL A 223 -4.10 -33.35 0.02
CA VAL A 223 -3.59 -34.17 1.14
C VAL A 223 -2.15 -33.82 1.54
N THR A 224 -1.35 -33.23 0.68
CA THR A 224 0.05 -32.82 0.96
C THR A 224 0.20 -31.39 1.44
N GLU A 225 -0.88 -30.59 1.46
CA GLU A 225 -0.84 -29.18 1.89
C GLU A 225 -0.43 -29.04 3.37
N SER A 226 -0.88 -29.94 4.25
CA SER A 226 -0.58 -29.89 5.68
C SER A 226 0.93 -29.99 5.97
N ASP A 227 1.68 -30.82 5.26
CA ASP A 227 3.13 -30.99 5.48
C ASP A 227 3.96 -29.92 4.78
N PHE A 228 3.46 -29.37 3.65
CA PHE A 228 4.07 -28.24 2.98
C PHE A 228 4.03 -26.98 3.87
N TYR A 229 2.92 -26.72 4.56
CA TYR A 229 2.74 -25.56 5.44
C TYR A 229 3.36 -25.74 6.84
N ARG A 230 3.70 -26.95 7.25
CA ARG A 230 4.37 -27.22 8.54
C ARG A 230 5.84 -26.82 8.56
N LYS A 231 6.51 -26.75 7.40
CA LYS A 231 7.90 -26.28 7.32
C LYS A 231 7.92 -24.83 6.88
N SER A 232 8.52 -23.98 7.73
CA SER A 232 8.79 -22.56 7.46
C SER A 232 9.44 -22.36 6.09
N ILE A 233 9.04 -21.33 5.35
CA ILE A 233 9.73 -20.91 4.12
C ILE A 233 11.19 -20.62 4.42
N LEU A 234 11.47 -19.98 5.56
CA LEU A 234 12.84 -19.69 5.99
C LEU A 234 13.65 -20.94 6.26
N ASP A 235 13.06 -22.00 6.83
CA ASP A 235 13.79 -23.27 7.04
C ASP A 235 14.19 -23.91 5.71
N ARG A 236 13.39 -23.74 4.66
CA ARG A 236 13.68 -24.26 3.32
C ARG A 236 14.80 -23.52 2.61
N VAL A 237 14.95 -22.22 2.86
CA VAL A 237 15.98 -21.38 2.24
C VAL A 237 17.17 -21.13 3.17
N GLN A 238 17.20 -21.72 4.37
CA GLN A 238 18.16 -21.44 5.43
C GLN A 238 19.62 -21.66 4.98
N GLU A 239 19.88 -22.71 4.22
CA GLU A 239 21.24 -22.99 3.74
C GLU A 239 21.71 -21.92 2.75
N ASP A 240 20.83 -21.52 1.81
CA ASP A 240 21.14 -20.46 0.85
C ASP A 240 21.32 -19.11 1.55
N ALA A 241 20.49 -18.81 2.57
CA ALA A 241 20.60 -17.61 3.39
C ALA A 241 21.96 -17.55 4.11
N ARG A 242 22.39 -18.65 4.75
CA ARG A 242 23.71 -18.73 5.41
C ARG A 242 24.86 -18.53 4.42
N ARG A 243 24.79 -19.15 3.25
CA ARG A 243 25.82 -18.99 2.20
C ARG A 243 25.88 -17.54 1.72
N LEU A 244 24.74 -16.88 1.56
CA LEU A 244 24.67 -15.49 1.16
C LEU A 244 25.25 -14.57 2.24
N GLN A 245 24.89 -14.77 3.52
CA GLN A 245 25.42 -14.00 4.65
C GLN A 245 26.96 -14.01 4.75
N MET A 246 27.60 -15.12 4.35
CA MET A 246 29.07 -15.21 4.30
C MET A 246 29.70 -14.43 3.14
N ARG A 247 28.93 -14.04 2.12
CA ARG A 247 29.41 -13.43 0.88
C ARG A 247 29.11 -11.94 0.75
N VAL A 248 28.20 -11.42 1.55
CA VAL A 248 27.79 -10.01 1.53
C VAL A 248 28.60 -9.15 2.51
N SER A 249 28.55 -7.82 2.33
CA SER A 249 29.15 -6.85 3.22
C SER A 249 28.53 -6.93 4.64
N HIS A 250 29.18 -6.31 5.61
CA HIS A 250 28.65 -6.24 6.98
C HIS A 250 27.32 -5.45 7.03
N SER A 251 27.18 -4.41 6.22
CA SER A 251 25.95 -3.62 6.06
C SER A 251 24.84 -4.49 5.49
N ASP A 252 25.07 -5.15 4.35
CA ASP A 252 24.10 -6.03 3.71
C ASP A 252 23.69 -7.21 4.59
N ARG A 253 24.62 -7.74 5.41
CA ARG A 253 24.29 -8.80 6.38
C ARG A 253 23.25 -8.33 7.39
N ARG A 254 23.39 -7.13 7.95
CA ARG A 254 22.39 -6.57 8.88
C ARG A 254 21.03 -6.38 8.21
N LYS A 255 21.01 -5.85 6.98
CA LYS A 255 19.78 -5.68 6.18
C LYS A 255 19.10 -7.03 5.91
N LEU A 256 19.90 -8.04 5.57
CA LEU A 256 19.41 -9.40 5.35
C LEU A 256 18.86 -10.03 6.63
N ASP A 257 19.54 -9.87 7.77
CA ASP A 257 19.09 -10.38 9.07
C ASP A 257 17.77 -9.73 9.49
N GLN A 258 17.65 -8.41 9.36
CA GLN A 258 16.42 -7.67 9.62
C GLN A 258 15.26 -8.18 8.75
N TYR A 259 15.51 -8.34 7.45
CA TYR A 259 14.53 -8.85 6.51
C TYR A 259 14.07 -10.29 6.84
N LEU A 260 15.00 -11.21 7.08
CA LEU A 260 14.66 -12.60 7.43
C LEU A 260 13.89 -12.69 8.76
N THR A 261 14.21 -11.80 9.71
CA THR A 261 13.45 -11.69 10.97
C THR A 261 12.03 -11.24 10.71
N SER A 262 11.80 -10.20 9.90
CA SER A 262 10.46 -9.72 9.54
C SER A 262 9.63 -10.78 8.81
N VAL A 263 10.24 -11.53 7.88
CA VAL A 263 9.56 -12.66 7.21
C VAL A 263 9.13 -13.72 8.22
N ARG A 264 10.00 -14.07 9.20
CA ARG A 264 9.69 -15.07 10.23
C ARG A 264 8.55 -14.62 11.16
N GLU A 265 8.54 -13.35 11.54
CA GLU A 265 7.46 -12.78 12.35
C GLU A 265 6.12 -12.85 11.63
N VAL A 266 6.06 -12.43 10.38
CA VAL A 266 4.85 -12.50 9.54
C VAL A 266 4.39 -13.95 9.37
N GLU A 267 5.30 -14.86 9.05
CA GLU A 267 4.99 -16.29 8.92
C GLU A 267 4.41 -16.87 10.21
N GLY A 268 5.00 -16.54 11.38
CA GLY A 268 4.51 -16.96 12.69
C GLY A 268 3.11 -16.42 12.99
N ARG A 269 2.82 -15.16 12.69
CA ARG A 269 1.50 -14.54 12.86
C ARG A 269 0.44 -15.21 11.96
N ILE A 270 0.77 -15.52 10.72
CA ILE A 270 -0.12 -16.27 9.81
C ILE A 270 -0.41 -17.67 10.35
N GLN A 271 0.61 -18.38 10.87
CA GLN A 271 0.43 -19.72 11.47
C GLN A 271 -0.47 -19.66 12.71
N ASN A 272 -0.29 -18.65 13.56
CA ASN A 272 -1.16 -18.43 14.74
C ASN A 272 -2.62 -18.17 14.33
N ALA A 273 -2.84 -17.36 13.29
CA ALA A 273 -4.17 -17.10 12.74
C ALA A 273 -4.85 -18.38 12.20
N ASN A 274 -4.06 -19.33 11.66
CA ASN A 274 -4.55 -20.65 11.22
C ASN A 274 -4.90 -21.60 12.38
N SER A 275 -4.20 -21.47 13.50
CA SER A 275 -4.31 -22.39 14.65
C SER A 275 -5.41 -22.00 15.63
N SER A 276 -5.95 -20.79 15.55
CA SER A 276 -7.03 -20.33 16.41
C SER A 276 -8.32 -21.11 16.10
N PRO A 277 -8.94 -21.78 17.09
CA PRO A 277 -10.19 -22.51 16.86
C PRO A 277 -11.28 -21.55 16.38
N LEU A 278 -11.99 -21.95 15.33
CA LEU A 278 -13.09 -21.20 14.73
C LEU A 278 -14.23 -21.03 15.77
N LYS A 279 -14.20 -19.95 16.54
CA LYS A 279 -15.34 -19.51 17.36
C LYS A 279 -16.25 -18.62 16.52
N SER A 280 -16.91 -19.19 15.50
CA SER A 280 -18.00 -18.50 14.84
C SER A 280 -19.26 -18.62 15.69
N GLN A 281 -19.79 -17.49 16.16
CA GLN A 281 -21.11 -17.44 16.79
C GLN A 281 -22.26 -17.56 15.76
N ASN A 282 -21.96 -17.49 14.47
CA ASN A 282 -22.92 -17.67 13.37
C ASN A 282 -22.51 -18.87 12.53
N ALA A 283 -23.30 -19.93 12.55
CA ALA A 283 -23.07 -21.20 11.86
C ALA A 283 -22.96 -21.07 10.31
N ASP A 284 -23.42 -19.96 9.73
CA ASP A 284 -23.48 -19.76 8.29
C ASP A 284 -22.28 -19.04 7.67
N PHE A 285 -21.33 -18.56 8.48
CA PHE A 285 -20.16 -17.85 7.97
C PHE A 285 -18.86 -18.38 8.57
N GLN A 286 -18.24 -19.35 7.90
CA GLN A 286 -16.89 -19.79 8.24
C GLN A 286 -15.88 -18.78 7.71
N ARG A 287 -15.12 -18.15 8.61
CA ARG A 287 -13.99 -17.29 8.23
C ARG A 287 -12.93 -18.14 7.51
N PRO A 288 -12.38 -17.69 6.36
CA PRO A 288 -11.29 -18.39 5.71
C PRO A 288 -10.07 -18.52 6.63
N LEU A 289 -9.41 -19.67 6.61
CA LEU A 289 -8.14 -19.88 7.30
C LEU A 289 -7.10 -18.84 6.84
N GLY A 290 -6.31 -18.34 7.77
CA GLY A 290 -5.24 -17.36 7.49
C GLY A 290 -5.63 -15.92 7.70
N ILE A 291 -6.89 -15.61 8.03
CA ILE A 291 -7.33 -14.26 8.41
C ILE A 291 -7.37 -14.20 9.95
N PRO A 292 -6.66 -13.25 10.60
CA PRO A 292 -6.73 -13.04 12.05
C PRO A 292 -8.17 -12.77 12.53
N GLU A 293 -8.47 -13.18 13.75
CA GLU A 293 -9.77 -12.89 14.38
C GLU A 293 -9.86 -11.43 14.81
N ASP A 294 -8.77 -10.93 15.36
CA ASP A 294 -8.60 -9.53 15.69
C ASP A 294 -8.41 -8.69 14.44
N PHE A 295 -9.21 -7.63 14.31
CA PHE A 295 -9.19 -6.78 13.12
C PHE A 295 -7.94 -5.91 13.05
N GLU A 296 -7.44 -5.43 14.19
CA GLU A 296 -6.19 -4.67 14.23
C GLU A 296 -5.02 -5.53 13.81
N GLU A 297 -4.93 -6.76 14.33
CA GLU A 297 -3.93 -7.73 13.90
C GLU A 297 -4.00 -8.02 12.40
N HIS A 298 -5.21 -8.10 11.83
CA HIS A 298 -5.40 -8.28 10.39
C HIS A 298 -4.85 -7.07 9.60
N LEU A 299 -5.17 -5.85 10.02
CA LEU A 299 -4.68 -4.62 9.39
C LEU A 299 -3.15 -4.54 9.45
N LEU A 300 -2.56 -4.75 10.63
CA LEU A 300 -1.12 -4.69 10.84
C LEU A 300 -0.38 -5.76 10.04
N LEU A 301 -0.93 -6.98 9.95
CA LEU A 301 -0.34 -8.06 9.16
C LEU A 301 -0.35 -7.76 7.66
N MET A 302 -1.43 -7.14 7.15
CA MET A 302 -1.49 -6.70 5.75
C MET A 302 -0.51 -5.55 5.46
N CYS A 303 -0.30 -4.63 6.42
CA CYS A 303 0.75 -3.61 6.35
C CYS A 303 2.14 -4.24 6.24
N ASP A 304 2.43 -5.24 7.07
CA ASP A 304 3.72 -5.93 7.05
C ASP A 304 4.00 -6.63 5.73
N LEU A 305 3.00 -7.29 5.16
CA LEU A 305 3.09 -7.93 3.85
C LEU A 305 3.35 -6.92 2.73
N MET A 306 2.73 -5.73 2.80
CA MET A 306 2.95 -4.65 1.85
C MET A 306 4.36 -4.07 1.96
N VAL A 307 4.86 -3.86 3.20
CA VAL A 307 6.24 -3.42 3.44
C VAL A 307 7.24 -4.45 2.91
N LEU A 308 7.03 -5.74 3.18
CA LEU A 308 7.86 -6.83 2.64
C LEU A 308 7.85 -6.86 1.11
N ALA A 309 6.69 -6.65 0.48
CA ALA A 309 6.58 -6.61 -0.98
C ALA A 309 7.40 -5.46 -1.59
N PHE A 310 7.42 -4.29 -0.96
CA PHE A 310 8.22 -3.14 -1.38
C PHE A 310 9.71 -3.32 -1.08
N GLN A 311 10.05 -3.86 0.10
CA GLN A 311 11.43 -4.11 0.52
C GLN A 311 12.13 -5.10 -0.42
N THR A 312 11.41 -6.09 -0.94
CA THR A 312 11.92 -7.11 -1.87
C THR A 312 11.81 -6.72 -3.35
N ASP A 313 11.29 -5.52 -3.66
CA ASP A 313 10.94 -5.11 -5.02
C ASP A 313 10.06 -6.16 -5.74
N SER A 314 9.23 -6.89 -4.98
CA SER A 314 8.27 -7.85 -5.54
C SER A 314 7.15 -7.14 -6.29
N THR A 315 6.82 -5.93 -5.88
CA THR A 315 6.00 -4.96 -6.61
C THR A 315 6.46 -3.54 -6.28
N ARG A 316 6.08 -2.58 -7.13
CA ARG A 316 6.28 -1.13 -6.91
C ARG A 316 4.97 -0.36 -6.84
N ALA A 317 3.85 -1.04 -7.10
CA ALA A 317 2.50 -0.48 -7.05
C ALA A 317 1.63 -1.30 -6.10
N SER A 318 0.97 -0.65 -5.13
CA SER A 318 0.03 -1.32 -4.24
C SER A 318 -1.16 -0.42 -3.92
N THR A 319 -2.32 -1.04 -3.69
CA THR A 319 -3.48 -0.37 -3.11
C THR A 319 -3.90 -1.08 -1.83
N PHE A 320 -4.39 -0.32 -0.87
CA PHE A 320 -4.93 -0.85 0.37
C PHE A 320 -6.28 -0.22 0.68
N MET A 321 -7.32 -1.00 0.49
CA MET A 321 -8.68 -0.62 0.88
C MET A 321 -8.90 -1.11 2.32
N LEU A 322 -8.71 -0.24 3.32
CA LEU A 322 -8.76 -0.60 4.73
C LEU A 322 -10.06 -1.32 5.07
N THR A 323 -11.19 -0.72 4.67
CA THR A 323 -12.50 -1.36 4.58
C THR A 323 -13.21 -0.85 3.33
N LYS A 324 -14.26 -1.56 2.88
CA LYS A 324 -15.05 -1.11 1.73
C LYS A 324 -15.81 0.17 2.06
N GLU A 325 -16.16 0.92 1.03
CA GLU A 325 -17.00 2.12 1.19
C GLU A 325 -18.41 1.75 1.68
N ALA A 326 -19.02 2.62 2.49
CA ALA A 326 -20.26 2.38 3.20
C ALA A 326 -20.20 1.15 4.14
N THR A 327 -19.05 0.93 4.78
CA THR A 327 -18.92 -0.16 5.77
C THR A 327 -19.64 0.20 7.06
N ASP A 328 -20.41 -0.74 7.59
CA ASP A 328 -20.96 -0.69 8.94
C ASP A 328 -20.11 -1.44 9.97
N ARG A 329 -18.81 -1.59 9.71
CA ARG A 329 -17.89 -2.16 10.70
C ARG A 329 -17.95 -1.37 12.00
N ASN A 330 -18.05 -2.07 13.12
CA ASN A 330 -17.94 -1.51 14.46
C ASN A 330 -16.50 -1.63 15.00
N TYR A 331 -16.19 -0.79 15.99
CA TYR A 331 -14.87 -0.69 16.61
C TYR A 331 -14.98 -0.81 18.15
N PRO A 332 -15.36 -1.99 18.68
CA PRO A 332 -15.65 -2.16 20.11
C PRO A 332 -14.46 -1.86 21.02
N TRP A 333 -13.22 -2.02 20.55
CA TRP A 333 -12.01 -1.65 21.30
C TRP A 333 -11.85 -0.15 21.51
N LEU A 334 -12.58 0.70 20.75
CA LEU A 334 -12.67 2.16 20.97
C LEU A 334 -13.76 2.52 22.00
N GLY A 335 -14.43 1.52 22.58
CA GLY A 335 -15.42 1.72 23.64
C GLY A 335 -16.86 1.95 23.15
N PHE A 336 -17.17 1.63 21.89
CA PHE A 336 -18.52 1.74 21.32
C PHE A 336 -18.74 0.67 20.24
N THR A 337 -20.02 0.35 19.97
CA THR A 337 -20.41 -0.74 19.04
C THR A 337 -21.23 -0.26 17.85
N ASP A 338 -21.40 1.04 17.70
CA ASP A 338 -22.10 1.61 16.56
C ASP A 338 -21.38 1.32 15.25
N GLY A 339 -22.11 1.14 14.15
CA GLY A 339 -21.55 0.94 12.83
C GLY A 339 -20.94 2.23 12.27
N HIS A 340 -19.80 2.11 11.57
CA HIS A 340 -19.10 3.29 11.06
C HIS A 340 -19.94 4.11 10.08
N HIS A 341 -20.65 3.45 9.15
CA HIS A 341 -21.55 4.13 8.22
C HIS A 341 -22.75 4.80 8.92
N GLU A 342 -23.32 4.14 9.94
CA GLU A 342 -24.35 4.76 10.77
C GLU A 342 -23.86 6.02 11.49
N LEU A 343 -22.61 5.98 12.01
CA LEU A 343 -21.99 7.13 12.66
C LEU A 343 -21.71 8.26 11.67
N SER A 344 -21.31 7.94 10.42
CA SER A 344 -21.02 8.97 9.42
C SER A 344 -22.21 9.85 9.09
N HIS A 345 -23.45 9.35 9.26
CA HIS A 345 -24.68 10.15 9.24
C HIS A 345 -24.92 10.84 10.60
N HIS A 346 -24.02 11.77 10.94
CA HIS A 346 -23.94 12.35 12.28
C HIS A 346 -24.93 13.48 12.55
N ALA A 347 -25.52 14.12 11.55
CA ALA A 347 -26.46 15.24 11.71
C ALA A 347 -25.95 16.27 12.74
N ASN A 348 -24.64 16.51 12.81
CA ASN A 348 -23.94 17.34 13.80
C ASN A 348 -24.07 16.87 15.26
N ASP A 349 -24.50 15.64 15.54
CA ASP A 349 -24.54 15.09 16.90
C ASP A 349 -23.09 15.02 17.48
N PRO A 350 -22.85 15.68 18.65
CA PRO A 350 -21.51 15.74 19.23
C PRO A 350 -21.00 14.38 19.70
N VAL A 351 -21.88 13.42 20.02
CA VAL A 351 -21.49 12.07 20.44
C VAL A 351 -21.02 11.27 19.22
N LYS A 352 -21.79 11.31 18.12
CA LYS A 352 -21.38 10.67 16.85
C LYS A 352 -20.06 11.28 16.34
N ASN A 353 -19.95 12.61 16.31
CA ASN A 353 -18.73 13.31 15.89
C ASN A 353 -17.51 12.91 16.72
N ARG A 354 -17.63 12.72 18.04
CA ARG A 354 -16.55 12.21 18.88
C ARG A 354 -16.13 10.82 18.46
N LYS A 355 -17.09 9.90 18.23
CA LYS A 355 -16.81 8.52 17.82
C LYS A 355 -16.14 8.45 16.45
N ILE A 356 -16.56 9.28 15.48
CA ILE A 356 -15.91 9.37 14.17
C ILE A 356 -14.45 9.81 14.32
N ARG A 357 -14.17 10.85 15.14
CA ARG A 357 -12.80 11.29 15.40
C ARG A 357 -11.91 10.17 15.97
N GLU A 358 -12.43 9.32 16.86
CA GLU A 358 -11.69 8.19 17.38
C GLU A 358 -11.43 7.13 16.30
N ILE A 359 -12.38 6.87 15.39
CA ILE A 359 -12.20 5.98 14.25
C ILE A 359 -11.15 6.55 13.30
N ASP A 360 -11.24 7.83 12.93
CA ASP A 360 -10.28 8.49 12.04
C ASP A 360 -8.86 8.43 12.61
N ARG A 361 -8.72 8.74 13.90
CA ARG A 361 -7.43 8.67 14.60
C ARG A 361 -6.89 7.24 14.65
N TYR A 362 -7.75 6.25 14.83
CA TYR A 362 -7.39 4.84 14.78
C TYR A 362 -6.88 4.46 13.38
N HIS A 363 -7.57 4.84 12.30
CA HIS A 363 -7.11 4.59 10.93
C HIS A 363 -5.75 5.24 10.66
N ILE A 364 -5.53 6.46 11.14
CA ILE A 364 -4.21 7.12 11.05
C ILE A 364 -3.15 6.40 11.87
N SER A 365 -3.49 5.76 13.00
CA SER A 365 -2.51 4.98 13.77
C SER A 365 -2.03 3.72 13.02
N ILE A 366 -2.89 3.11 12.22
CA ILE A 366 -2.50 1.98 11.34
C ILE A 366 -1.56 2.46 10.22
N LEU A 367 -1.85 3.62 9.62
CA LEU A 367 -0.91 4.23 8.66
C LEU A 367 0.43 4.55 9.33
N ALA A 368 0.41 5.10 10.54
CA ALA A 368 1.62 5.45 11.31
C ALA A 368 2.50 4.21 11.56
N TYR A 369 1.91 3.07 11.91
CA TYR A 369 2.63 1.81 12.05
C TYR A 369 3.41 1.42 10.77
N MET A 370 2.75 1.49 9.60
CA MET A 370 3.42 1.18 8.33
C MET A 370 4.53 2.19 8.02
N VAL A 371 4.27 3.48 8.23
CA VAL A 371 5.23 4.57 7.99
C VAL A 371 6.47 4.39 8.87
N GLU A 372 6.31 4.06 10.15
CA GLU A 372 7.42 3.82 11.09
C GLU A 372 8.30 2.66 10.62
N LYS A 373 7.69 1.55 10.20
CA LYS A 373 8.42 0.41 9.62
C LYS A 373 9.20 0.81 8.37
N MET A 374 8.57 1.54 7.44
CA MET A 374 9.25 1.97 6.21
C MET A 374 10.39 2.96 6.49
N MET A 375 10.31 3.78 7.53
CA MET A 375 11.40 4.65 7.98
C MET A 375 12.57 3.85 8.59
N SER A 376 12.31 2.70 9.19
CA SER A 376 13.34 1.86 9.83
C SER A 376 14.13 1.00 8.83
N ILE A 377 13.67 0.87 7.59
CA ILE A 377 14.28 0.05 6.54
C ILE A 377 15.22 0.91 5.70
N GLU A 378 16.54 0.67 5.85
CA GLU A 378 17.57 1.33 5.07
C GLU A 378 17.80 0.63 3.74
N GLU A 379 17.83 1.38 2.65
CA GLU A 379 18.16 0.91 1.31
C GLU A 379 19.65 1.07 0.99
N ALA A 380 20.10 0.53 -0.15
CA ALA A 380 21.51 0.44 -0.51
C ALA A 380 22.23 1.80 -0.61
N ASN A 381 21.51 2.86 -0.94
CA ASN A 381 22.06 4.22 -1.07
C ASN A 381 22.04 5.02 0.25
N GLY A 382 21.67 4.39 1.38
CA GLY A 382 21.53 5.02 2.69
C GLY A 382 20.23 5.80 2.91
N SER A 383 19.34 5.87 1.93
CA SER A 383 17.97 6.36 2.12
C SER A 383 17.09 5.30 2.78
N THR A 384 15.93 5.69 3.27
CA THR A 384 14.94 4.74 3.80
C THR A 384 13.97 4.30 2.71
N LEU A 385 13.25 3.17 2.96
CA LEU A 385 12.18 2.73 2.09
C LEU A 385 11.10 3.82 1.93
N LEU A 386 10.85 4.62 2.99
CA LEU A 386 9.91 5.73 2.96
C LEU A 386 10.39 6.91 2.09
N ASP A 387 11.70 7.22 2.11
CA ASP A 387 12.27 8.25 1.21
C ASP A 387 12.00 7.93 -0.27
N ASN A 388 11.96 6.63 -0.62
CA ASN A 388 11.74 6.15 -1.98
C ASN A 388 10.28 5.73 -2.25
N SER A 389 9.34 6.24 -1.46
CA SER A 389 7.92 5.89 -1.59
C SER A 389 7.04 7.12 -1.71
N MET A 390 5.88 6.93 -2.35
CA MET A 390 4.74 7.84 -2.38
C MET A 390 3.53 7.08 -1.84
N ILE A 391 3.03 7.45 -0.66
CA ILE A 391 1.87 6.84 -0.03
C ILE A 391 0.74 7.85 -0.04
N LEU A 392 -0.21 7.69 -0.95
CA LEU A 392 -1.45 8.44 -0.98
C LEU A 392 -2.41 7.83 0.04
N TYR A 393 -2.96 8.63 0.94
CA TYR A 393 -3.97 8.21 1.92
C TYR A 393 -5.15 9.16 1.88
N GLY A 394 -6.36 8.64 1.89
CA GLY A 394 -7.54 9.49 1.96
C GLY A 394 -8.85 8.77 1.73
N SER A 395 -9.90 9.58 1.58
CA SER A 395 -11.26 9.15 1.26
C SER A 395 -11.77 9.89 0.02
N GLY A 396 -12.65 9.24 -0.72
CA GLY A 396 -13.38 9.87 -1.82
C GLY A 396 -14.60 10.68 -1.37
N ILE A 397 -14.86 10.67 -0.06
CA ILE A 397 -15.89 11.50 0.61
C ILE A 397 -15.17 12.34 1.66
N SER A 398 -15.55 13.63 1.78
CA SER A 398 -15.02 14.50 2.82
C SER A 398 -15.88 14.44 4.09
N ASP A 399 -17.14 14.85 4.01
CA ASP A 399 -18.11 14.78 5.09
C ASP A 399 -19.12 13.65 4.81
N GLY A 400 -19.11 12.63 5.66
CA GLY A 400 -19.94 11.42 5.46
C GLY A 400 -21.44 11.68 5.60
N ASP A 401 -21.86 12.70 6.36
CA ASP A 401 -23.27 13.04 6.53
C ASP A 401 -23.87 13.66 5.26
N ARG A 402 -23.07 14.47 4.56
CA ARG A 402 -23.47 15.15 3.33
C ARG A 402 -23.07 14.40 2.06
N HIS A 403 -22.22 13.38 2.18
CA HIS A 403 -21.59 12.68 1.06
C HIS A 403 -20.83 13.64 0.12
N ASP A 404 -20.19 14.67 0.71
CA ASP A 404 -19.47 15.67 -0.07
C ASP A 404 -18.21 15.09 -0.72
N HIS A 405 -17.98 15.47 -1.98
CA HIS A 405 -16.75 15.16 -2.72
C HIS A 405 -15.86 16.39 -2.91
N ILE A 406 -16.02 17.38 -2.05
CA ILE A 406 -15.33 18.68 -2.05
C ILE A 406 -14.41 18.74 -0.84
N ASN A 407 -13.21 19.26 -1.03
CA ASN A 407 -12.21 19.37 0.05
C ASN A 407 -11.89 18.01 0.68
N LEU A 408 -11.43 17.08 -0.14
CA LEU A 408 -11.18 15.70 0.25
C LEU A 408 -10.08 15.59 1.30
N PRO A 409 -10.22 14.66 2.28
CA PRO A 409 -9.19 14.41 3.28
C PRO A 409 -8.05 13.57 2.67
N VAL A 410 -7.06 14.26 2.11
CA VAL A 410 -5.98 13.62 1.37
C VAL A 410 -4.63 13.96 1.98
N LEU A 411 -3.79 12.96 2.17
CA LEU A 411 -2.39 13.04 2.58
C LEU A 411 -1.51 12.36 1.53
N LEU A 412 -0.30 12.89 1.32
CA LEU A 412 0.76 12.22 0.60
C LEU A 412 1.98 12.09 1.52
N VAL A 413 2.42 10.85 1.76
CA VAL A 413 3.51 10.53 2.69
C VAL A 413 4.69 9.94 1.92
N GLY A 414 5.90 10.41 2.23
CA GLY A 414 7.13 9.99 1.57
C GLY A 414 7.78 11.10 0.76
N LYS A 415 8.87 10.79 0.05
CA LYS A 415 9.63 11.77 -0.75
C LYS A 415 9.80 11.39 -2.22
N GLY A 416 9.20 10.27 -2.65
CA GLY A 416 9.24 9.85 -4.06
C GLY A 416 10.65 9.72 -4.63
N GLY A 417 11.61 9.21 -3.86
CA GLY A 417 13.02 9.14 -4.28
C GLY A 417 13.75 10.49 -4.23
N GLY A 418 13.26 11.44 -3.41
CA GLY A 418 13.83 12.78 -3.29
C GLY A 418 13.31 13.78 -4.31
N THR A 419 12.37 13.37 -5.17
CA THR A 419 11.79 14.27 -6.19
C THR A 419 10.65 15.13 -5.65
N MET A 420 10.12 14.81 -4.46
CA MET A 420 8.98 15.48 -3.86
C MET A 420 9.39 16.31 -2.65
N LYS A 421 8.88 17.53 -2.61
CA LYS A 421 8.93 18.37 -1.41
C LYS A 421 7.91 17.84 -0.41
N ALA A 422 8.32 17.59 0.82
CA ALA A 422 7.47 17.09 1.89
C ALA A 422 7.50 18.02 3.13
N GLY A 423 6.64 17.77 4.11
CA GLY A 423 6.52 18.56 5.33
C GLY A 423 5.66 19.81 5.15
N GLN A 424 4.68 19.79 4.24
CA GLN A 424 3.89 20.95 3.86
C GLN A 424 2.38 20.72 4.04
N HIS A 425 1.68 21.76 4.44
CA HIS A 425 0.26 21.92 4.23
C HIS A 425 0.06 22.89 3.05
N GLN A 426 -0.70 22.48 2.05
CA GLN A 426 -0.92 23.26 0.84
C GLN A 426 -2.42 23.48 0.64
N LYS A 427 -2.81 24.76 0.48
CA LYS A 427 -4.20 25.15 0.23
C LYS A 427 -4.37 25.51 -1.23
N PHE A 428 -5.36 24.88 -1.84
CA PHE A 428 -5.73 25.11 -3.24
C PHE A 428 -7.11 25.75 -3.34
N HIS A 429 -7.42 26.23 -4.51
CA HIS A 429 -8.76 26.68 -4.83
C HIS A 429 -9.74 25.49 -4.74
N ARG A 430 -10.94 25.72 -4.21
CA ARG A 430 -11.93 24.66 -3.94
C ARG A 430 -12.44 23.89 -5.16
N GLU A 431 -12.03 24.26 -6.37
CA GLU A 431 -12.38 23.55 -7.61
C GLU A 431 -11.21 22.76 -8.19
N THR A 432 -10.08 22.69 -7.46
CA THR A 432 -8.90 21.98 -7.91
C THR A 432 -9.15 20.47 -7.98
N PRO A 433 -9.07 19.84 -9.16
CA PRO A 433 -9.29 18.39 -9.26
C PRO A 433 -8.25 17.61 -8.46
N MET A 434 -8.68 16.60 -7.71
CA MET A 434 -7.74 15.66 -7.08
C MET A 434 -6.87 14.94 -8.13
N SER A 435 -7.38 14.78 -9.33
CA SER A 435 -6.62 14.21 -10.46
C SER A 435 -5.35 14.99 -10.81
N ASN A 436 -5.25 16.28 -10.43
CA ASN A 436 -4.01 17.06 -10.58
C ASN A 436 -2.90 16.48 -9.68
N LEU A 437 -3.24 16.06 -8.44
CA LEU A 437 -2.31 15.36 -7.56
C LEU A 437 -1.92 14.01 -8.14
N LEU A 438 -2.88 13.22 -8.61
CA LEU A 438 -2.62 11.90 -9.20
C LEU A 438 -1.76 11.99 -10.46
N LEU A 439 -1.98 13.00 -11.31
CA LEU A 439 -1.14 13.29 -12.47
C LEU A 439 0.30 13.65 -12.05
N ALA A 440 0.45 14.52 -11.04
CA ALA A 440 1.75 14.89 -10.52
C ALA A 440 2.51 13.67 -9.95
N MET A 441 1.84 12.79 -9.22
CA MET A 441 2.43 11.54 -8.71
C MET A 441 2.91 10.62 -9.84
N LEU A 442 2.12 10.45 -10.91
CA LEU A 442 2.52 9.67 -12.09
C LEU A 442 3.77 10.25 -12.76
N GLN A 443 3.80 11.56 -12.97
CA GLN A 443 4.94 12.24 -13.60
C GLN A 443 6.20 12.15 -12.73
N GLN A 444 6.07 12.31 -11.40
CA GLN A 444 7.17 12.11 -10.45
C GLN A 444 7.70 10.67 -10.45
N ALA A 445 6.82 9.69 -10.66
CA ALA A 445 7.19 8.30 -10.83
C ALA A 445 7.79 7.96 -12.21
N GLY A 446 7.99 8.97 -13.07
CA GLY A 446 8.59 8.80 -14.39
C GLY A 446 7.63 8.32 -15.48
N VAL A 447 6.31 8.33 -15.24
CA VAL A 447 5.32 7.96 -16.26
C VAL A 447 5.16 9.12 -17.26
N PRO A 448 5.38 8.91 -18.58
CA PRO A 448 5.31 9.97 -19.58
C PRO A 448 3.84 10.25 -19.97
N ILE A 449 3.09 10.87 -19.07
CA ILE A 449 1.66 11.17 -19.25
C ILE A 449 1.42 12.68 -19.09
N GLN A 450 0.50 13.24 -19.88
CA GLN A 450 0.17 14.67 -19.89
C GLN A 450 -1.17 14.99 -19.23
N SER A 451 -2.05 14.01 -19.10
CA SER A 451 -3.37 14.18 -18.48
C SER A 451 -3.81 12.88 -17.80
N PHE A 452 -4.61 12.99 -16.75
CA PHE A 452 -5.17 11.87 -16.01
C PHE A 452 -6.56 12.24 -15.47
N GLY A 453 -7.58 11.37 -15.67
CA GLY A 453 -8.94 11.64 -15.23
C GLY A 453 -9.45 13.01 -15.70
N ASP A 454 -9.94 13.81 -14.77
CA ASP A 454 -10.37 15.21 -14.99
C ASP A 454 -9.28 16.26 -14.71
N SER A 455 -8.00 15.86 -14.68
CA SER A 455 -6.90 16.77 -14.42
C SER A 455 -6.83 17.90 -15.44
N THR A 456 -6.55 19.12 -14.98
CA THR A 456 -6.30 20.30 -15.80
C THR A 456 -4.81 20.56 -16.00
N GLU A 457 -4.03 20.25 -14.96
CA GLU A 457 -2.56 20.38 -14.90
C GLU A 457 -2.01 19.50 -13.77
N PRO A 458 -0.69 19.22 -13.71
CA PRO A 458 -0.10 18.60 -12.51
C PRO A 458 -0.20 19.53 -11.32
N LEU A 459 -0.48 18.97 -10.11
CA LEU A 459 -0.59 19.78 -8.90
C LEU A 459 0.71 20.52 -8.62
N PRO A 460 0.71 21.88 -8.57
CA PRO A 460 1.93 22.66 -8.34
C PRO A 460 2.45 22.49 -6.90
N GLY A 461 3.75 22.75 -6.69
CA GLY A 461 4.37 22.76 -5.36
C GLY A 461 4.77 21.40 -4.78
N LEU A 462 4.54 20.29 -5.50
CA LEU A 462 5.02 18.97 -5.11
C LEU A 462 6.47 18.72 -5.54
N LEU A 463 6.98 19.44 -6.51
CA LEU A 463 8.35 19.31 -7.00
C LEU A 463 9.37 19.89 -6.01
N SER A 464 10.45 19.14 -5.75
CA SER A 464 11.60 19.59 -4.96
C SER A 464 12.53 20.50 -5.77
#